data_5d024242824b94cfae57409379b48a7b
#
_entry.id   5d024242824b94cfae57409379b48a7b
#
_cell.length_a   1.000
_cell.length_b   1.000
_cell.length_c   1.000
_cell.angle_alpha   90.00
_cell.angle_beta   90.00
_cell.angle_gamma   90.00
#
_symmetry.space_group_name_H-M   'P 1'
#
loop_
_entity.id
_entity.type
_entity.pdbx_description
1 polymer ?
#
loop_
_entity_poly.entity_id
_entity_poly.type
_entity_poly.pdbx_seq_one_letter_code
_entity_poly.pdbx_strand_id
1 'polypeptide(L)'
;MKTKTCEVDLPYNWDVVVRVISKPEKTLPFFPYFESIEGDTVRFNVPRFMAKIGYEFKLSVAVQENRAVYTFTGDRGILTVVFEMEGKHLKVIASWSGFAELIMGKPLQKFVNGIANAVKEFCSAETCPLTLTGDEGYLDFKTVCSLFKKTAMEMGGDFLVECTSEDGTVLKGRVHEGNLVEVEVIEPSGRKTTVRTEIPVLEVDEDLFKDLPLEKRFRIRVKRN
;
A
#
# COMPACT_ATOMS: atom_id res chain seq x y z
N MET A 1 10.81 -7.73 25.53
CA MET A 1 9.95 -7.70 24.33
C MET A 1 9.14 -6.41 24.32
N LYS A 2 9.18 -5.66 23.23
CA LYS A 2 8.41 -4.41 23.03
C LYS A 2 7.24 -4.67 22.11
N THR A 3 6.03 -4.36 22.55
CA THR A 3 4.81 -4.60 21.77
C THR A 3 4.04 -3.31 21.52
N LYS A 4 3.45 -3.18 20.34
CA LYS A 4 2.56 -2.10 19.93
C LYS A 4 1.38 -2.67 19.17
N THR A 5 0.23 -2.01 19.30
CA THR A 5 -1.03 -2.42 18.70
C THR A 5 -1.69 -1.25 18.00
N CYS A 6 -2.36 -1.54 16.89
CA CYS A 6 -3.27 -0.65 16.20
C CYS A 6 -4.55 -1.40 15.88
N GLU A 7 -5.69 -0.76 16.06
CA GLU A 7 -6.99 -1.29 15.74
C GLU A 7 -7.64 -0.41 14.68
N VAL A 8 -8.31 -1.04 13.73
CA VAL A 8 -8.99 -0.35 12.63
C VAL A 8 -10.29 -1.07 12.28
N ASP A 9 -11.34 -0.30 12.07
CA ASP A 9 -12.61 -0.83 11.59
C ASP A 9 -12.53 -1.04 10.07
N LEU A 10 -12.93 -2.24 9.65
CA LEU A 10 -13.01 -2.61 8.24
C LEU A 10 -14.45 -2.99 7.89
N PRO A 11 -15.00 -2.51 6.77
CA PRO A 11 -16.31 -2.96 6.30
C PRO A 11 -16.29 -4.38 5.73
N TYR A 12 -15.16 -5.09 5.84
CA TYR A 12 -14.87 -6.37 5.22
C TYR A 12 -14.85 -7.50 6.26
N ASN A 13 -15.02 -8.73 5.80
CA ASN A 13 -14.88 -9.93 6.61
C ASN A 13 -13.44 -10.47 6.54
N TRP A 14 -13.10 -11.42 7.42
CA TRP A 14 -11.79 -12.07 7.45
C TRP A 14 -11.37 -12.67 6.10
N ASP A 15 -12.30 -13.22 5.32
CA ASP A 15 -12.01 -13.80 4.01
C ASP A 15 -11.36 -12.80 3.03
N VAL A 16 -11.72 -11.52 3.14
CA VAL A 16 -11.10 -10.45 2.33
C VAL A 16 -9.71 -10.14 2.88
N VAL A 17 -9.59 -9.98 4.18
CA VAL A 17 -8.32 -9.67 4.85
C VAL A 17 -7.29 -10.77 4.60
N VAL A 18 -7.67 -12.05 4.76
CA VAL A 18 -6.75 -13.17 4.57
C VAL A 18 -6.26 -13.29 3.14
N ARG A 19 -7.11 -13.01 2.14
CA ARG A 19 -6.67 -12.99 0.72
C ARG A 19 -5.58 -11.97 0.45
N VAL A 20 -5.64 -10.85 1.15
CA VAL A 20 -4.64 -9.80 1.07
C VAL A 20 -3.35 -10.22 1.76
N ILE A 21 -3.44 -10.53 3.06
CA ILE A 21 -2.25 -10.80 3.88
C ILE A 21 -1.60 -12.17 3.64
N SER A 22 -2.24 -13.10 2.93
CA SER A 22 -1.61 -14.38 2.57
C SER A 22 -0.60 -14.29 1.41
N LYS A 23 -0.44 -13.10 0.82
CA LYS A 23 0.50 -12.84 -0.27
C LYS A 23 1.55 -11.81 0.16
N PRO A 24 2.50 -12.18 1.02
CA PRO A 24 3.46 -11.25 1.59
C PRO A 24 4.30 -10.53 0.55
N GLU A 25 4.63 -11.18 -0.56
CA GLU A 25 5.37 -10.58 -1.67
C GLU A 25 4.65 -9.37 -2.31
N LYS A 26 3.32 -9.32 -2.19
CA LYS A 26 2.50 -8.21 -2.71
C LYS A 26 2.21 -7.14 -1.66
N THR A 27 2.14 -7.51 -0.38
CA THR A 27 1.73 -6.61 0.71
C THR A 27 2.91 -5.96 1.42
N LEU A 28 4.02 -6.69 1.62
CA LEU A 28 5.20 -6.17 2.30
C LEU A 28 5.81 -4.92 1.66
N PRO A 29 5.84 -4.75 0.32
CA PRO A 29 6.35 -3.52 -0.30
C PRO A 29 5.68 -2.23 0.18
N PHE A 30 4.48 -2.33 0.73
CA PHE A 30 3.72 -1.19 1.25
C PHE A 30 3.77 -1.07 2.78
N PHE A 31 4.52 -1.94 3.45
CA PHE A 31 4.73 -1.80 4.88
C PHE A 31 5.79 -0.74 5.17
N PRO A 32 5.64 0.04 6.24
CA PRO A 32 6.66 1.03 6.58
C PRO A 32 8.04 0.40 6.72
N TYR A 33 9.05 1.15 6.27
CA TYR A 33 10.46 0.75 6.35
C TYR A 33 10.87 -0.43 5.46
N PHE A 34 9.99 -0.95 4.64
CA PHE A 34 10.32 -2.00 3.68
C PHE A 34 11.43 -1.54 2.73
N GLU A 35 12.35 -2.42 2.39
CA GLU A 35 13.41 -2.19 1.42
C GLU A 35 13.35 -3.19 0.28
N SER A 36 13.37 -4.49 0.60
CA SER A 36 13.32 -5.55 -0.41
C SER A 36 12.80 -6.88 0.14
N ILE A 37 12.36 -7.74 -0.77
CA ILE A 37 12.05 -9.14 -0.52
C ILE A 37 12.66 -10.00 -1.63
N GLU A 38 13.42 -11.03 -1.24
CA GLU A 38 14.03 -12.01 -2.14
C GLU A 38 13.77 -13.42 -1.58
N GLY A 39 12.80 -14.12 -2.17
CA GLY A 39 12.30 -15.38 -1.62
C GLY A 39 11.69 -15.18 -0.24
N ASP A 40 12.27 -15.81 0.79
CA ASP A 40 11.87 -15.68 2.18
C ASP A 40 12.66 -14.61 2.96
N THR A 41 13.64 -13.97 2.31
CA THR A 41 14.47 -12.94 2.92
C THR A 41 13.87 -11.58 2.72
N VAL A 42 13.59 -10.87 3.82
CA VAL A 42 12.99 -9.54 3.84
C VAL A 42 13.95 -8.56 4.50
N ARG A 43 14.09 -7.37 3.90
CA ARG A 43 14.90 -6.28 4.45
C ARG A 43 14.03 -5.09 4.80
N PHE A 44 14.29 -4.51 5.98
CA PHE A 44 13.70 -3.26 6.44
C PHE A 44 14.79 -2.27 6.81
N ASN A 45 14.60 -1.00 6.43
CA ASN A 45 15.44 0.13 6.80
C ASN A 45 14.73 1.05 7.77
N VAL A 46 15.01 0.90 9.06
CA VAL A 46 14.37 1.70 10.11
C VAL A 46 15.15 2.99 10.34
N PRO A 47 14.54 4.18 10.12
CA PRO A 47 15.24 5.44 10.34
C PRO A 47 15.50 5.67 11.83
N ARG A 48 16.71 6.15 12.14
CA ARG A 48 17.20 6.45 13.50
C ARG A 48 18.04 7.71 13.49
N PHE A 49 17.54 8.80 14.10
CA PHE A 49 18.22 10.09 14.14
C PHE A 49 18.71 10.49 12.73
N MET A 50 20.02 10.43 12.50
CA MET A 50 20.66 10.78 11.23
C MET A 50 21.10 9.56 10.40
N ALA A 51 20.72 8.33 10.81
CA ALA A 51 21.10 7.08 10.15
C ALA A 51 19.89 6.17 9.91
N LYS A 52 20.02 5.24 8.98
CA LYS A 52 19.09 4.12 8.79
C LYS A 52 19.75 2.86 9.32
N ILE A 53 19.00 2.04 10.06
CA ILE A 53 19.47 0.74 10.55
C ILE A 53 18.79 -0.33 9.71
N GLY A 54 19.57 -1.05 8.91
CA GLY A 54 19.12 -2.20 8.14
C GLY A 54 18.91 -3.42 9.04
N TYR A 55 17.80 -4.10 8.81
CA TYR A 55 17.46 -5.38 9.40
C TYR A 55 17.17 -6.38 8.30
N GLU A 56 17.80 -7.53 8.34
CA GLU A 56 17.54 -8.64 7.43
C GLU A 56 16.88 -9.78 8.21
N PHE A 57 15.83 -10.34 7.64
CA PHE A 57 15.02 -11.36 8.29
C PHE A 57 14.67 -12.49 7.34
N LYS A 58 14.48 -13.67 7.90
CA LYS A 58 13.73 -14.77 7.29
C LYS A 58 12.26 -14.65 7.69
N LEU A 59 11.38 -14.62 6.71
CA LEU A 59 9.95 -14.55 6.90
C LEU A 59 9.31 -15.92 6.97
N SER A 60 8.45 -16.14 7.94
CA SER A 60 7.50 -17.23 7.96
C SER A 60 6.09 -16.69 8.18
N VAL A 61 5.09 -17.27 7.51
CA VAL A 61 3.70 -16.86 7.60
C VAL A 61 2.85 -18.04 8.02
N ALA A 62 2.04 -17.85 9.07
CA ALA A 62 1.06 -18.82 9.52
C ALA A 62 -0.33 -18.18 9.50
N VAL A 63 -1.31 -18.84 8.89
CA VAL A 63 -2.69 -18.38 8.78
C VAL A 63 -3.61 -19.36 9.49
N GLN A 64 -4.50 -18.84 10.33
CA GLN A 64 -5.53 -19.56 11.08
C GLN A 64 -6.91 -18.96 10.77
N GLU A 65 -7.96 -19.50 11.36
CA GLU A 65 -9.35 -19.17 11.06
C GLU A 65 -9.70 -17.66 11.14
N ASN A 66 -9.16 -16.94 12.13
CA ASN A 66 -9.38 -15.50 12.31
C ASN A 66 -8.10 -14.73 12.65
N ARG A 67 -6.95 -15.35 12.38
CA ARG A 67 -5.65 -14.84 12.76
C ARG A 67 -4.58 -15.18 11.73
N ALA A 68 -3.69 -14.24 11.46
CA ALA A 68 -2.47 -14.53 10.72
C ALA A 68 -1.27 -13.98 11.48
N VAL A 69 -0.14 -14.68 11.36
CA VAL A 69 1.10 -14.33 12.05
C VAL A 69 2.23 -14.31 11.04
N TYR A 70 2.89 -13.16 10.93
CA TYR A 70 4.15 -13.01 10.23
C TYR A 70 5.28 -13.03 11.27
N THR A 71 6.22 -13.93 11.12
CA THR A 71 7.41 -13.99 11.96
C THR A 71 8.64 -13.71 11.12
N PHE A 72 9.34 -12.65 11.48
CA PHE A 72 10.58 -12.20 10.87
C PHE A 72 11.73 -12.53 11.83
N THR A 73 12.55 -13.51 11.48
CA THR A 73 13.67 -13.96 12.30
C THR A 73 14.99 -13.54 11.68
N GLY A 74 15.81 -12.82 12.42
CA GLY A 74 17.12 -12.36 11.97
C GLY A 74 18.15 -12.30 13.09
N ASP A 75 19.40 -12.06 12.75
CA ASP A 75 20.52 -12.03 13.69
C ASP A 75 20.38 -10.97 14.80
N ARG A 76 19.64 -9.89 14.51
CA ARG A 76 19.42 -8.78 15.43
C ARG A 76 18.18 -8.93 16.30
N GLY A 77 17.37 -9.96 16.07
CA GLY A 77 16.16 -10.21 16.84
C GLY A 77 15.00 -10.79 16.04
N ILE A 78 13.85 -10.83 16.68
CA ILE A 78 12.60 -11.36 16.11
C ILE A 78 11.56 -10.25 16.12
N LEU A 79 10.97 -10.00 14.96
CA LEU A 79 9.77 -9.17 14.80
C LEU A 79 8.60 -10.10 14.49
N THR A 80 7.54 -10.00 15.28
CA THR A 80 6.30 -10.73 15.03
C THR A 80 5.18 -9.72 14.74
N VAL A 81 4.45 -9.93 13.67
CA VAL A 81 3.24 -9.16 13.33
C VAL A 81 2.05 -10.11 13.34
N VAL A 82 1.07 -9.80 14.16
CA VAL A 82 -0.16 -10.59 14.29
C VAL A 82 -1.32 -9.76 13.79
N PHE A 83 -2.12 -10.37 12.94
CA PHE A 83 -3.40 -9.85 12.46
C PHE A 83 -4.50 -10.69 13.13
N GLU A 84 -5.38 -10.06 13.88
CA GLU A 84 -6.53 -10.70 14.52
C GLU A 84 -7.78 -9.93 14.13
N MET A 85 -8.87 -10.65 13.85
CA MET A 85 -10.12 -10.02 13.46
C MET A 85 -11.28 -10.52 14.32
N GLU A 86 -12.00 -9.58 14.95
CA GLU A 86 -13.23 -9.81 15.68
C GLU A 86 -14.37 -9.04 14.99
N GLY A 87 -15.26 -9.77 14.32
CA GLY A 87 -16.30 -9.15 13.50
C GLY A 87 -15.70 -8.29 12.37
N LYS A 88 -15.79 -6.98 12.52
CA LYS A 88 -15.23 -6.00 11.56
C LYS A 88 -14.06 -5.18 12.13
N HIS A 89 -13.57 -5.56 13.30
CA HIS A 89 -12.43 -4.91 13.96
C HIS A 89 -11.16 -5.71 13.66
N LEU A 90 -10.25 -5.14 12.87
CA LEU A 90 -8.92 -5.68 12.66
C LEU A 90 -7.97 -5.10 13.69
N LYS A 91 -7.33 -5.99 14.43
CA LYS A 91 -6.25 -5.68 15.36
C LYS A 91 -4.94 -6.14 14.80
N VAL A 92 -4.01 -5.20 14.64
CA VAL A 92 -2.64 -5.47 14.20
C VAL A 92 -1.70 -5.29 15.39
N ILE A 93 -0.95 -6.32 15.73
CA ILE A 93 -0.03 -6.33 16.86
C ILE A 93 1.37 -6.57 16.33
N ALA A 94 2.31 -5.66 16.61
CA ALA A 94 3.72 -5.87 16.30
C ALA A 94 4.53 -5.99 17.59
N SER A 95 5.33 -7.04 17.68
CA SER A 95 6.20 -7.33 18.83
C SER A 95 7.64 -7.46 18.38
N TRP A 96 8.53 -6.75 19.05
CA TRP A 96 9.98 -6.80 18.83
C TRP A 96 10.71 -7.36 20.03
N SER A 97 11.60 -8.29 19.79
CA SER A 97 12.53 -8.81 20.79
C SER A 97 13.92 -8.89 20.17
N GLY A 98 14.87 -8.13 20.67
CA GLY A 98 16.23 -8.13 20.15
C GLY A 98 17.00 -6.83 20.33
N PHE A 99 17.97 -6.59 19.44
CA PHE A 99 18.84 -5.41 19.49
C PHE A 99 18.04 -4.10 19.50
N ALA A 100 18.46 -3.18 20.36
CA ALA A 100 17.85 -1.84 20.49
C ALA A 100 16.37 -1.83 20.92
N GLU A 101 15.89 -2.85 21.61
CA GLU A 101 14.50 -3.01 22.04
C GLU A 101 13.94 -1.79 22.77
N LEU A 102 14.73 -1.17 23.67
CA LEU A 102 14.28 -0.02 24.46
C LEU A 102 13.86 1.18 23.60
N ILE A 103 14.53 1.37 22.47
CA ILE A 103 14.28 2.51 21.59
C ILE A 103 13.34 2.19 20.41
N MET A 104 12.88 0.93 20.29
CA MET A 104 11.95 0.51 19.22
C MET A 104 10.50 0.99 19.38
N GLY A 105 10.16 1.63 20.50
CA GLY A 105 8.77 2.01 20.79
C GLY A 105 8.08 2.89 19.73
N LYS A 106 8.72 4.01 19.35
CA LYS A 106 8.14 4.94 18.34
C LYS A 106 8.15 4.35 16.92
N PRO A 107 9.25 3.76 16.40
CA PRO A 107 9.22 3.10 15.10
C PRO A 107 8.22 1.96 15.03
N LEU A 108 8.13 1.13 16.08
CA LEU A 108 7.16 0.02 16.10
C LEU A 108 5.72 0.51 16.08
N GLN A 109 5.42 1.66 16.73
CA GLN A 109 4.09 2.27 16.66
C GLN A 109 3.79 2.77 15.25
N LYS A 110 4.74 3.43 14.59
CA LYS A 110 4.56 3.86 13.18
C LYS A 110 4.40 2.67 12.27
N PHE A 111 5.17 1.60 12.51
CA PHE A 111 5.10 0.38 11.74
C PHE A 111 3.72 -0.27 11.82
N VAL A 112 3.19 -0.47 13.02
CA VAL A 112 1.88 -1.12 13.19
C VAL A 112 0.73 -0.26 12.64
N ASN A 113 0.80 1.06 12.79
CA ASN A 113 -0.20 1.97 12.23
C ASN A 113 -0.19 1.94 10.69
N GLY A 114 1.00 1.98 10.09
CA GLY A 114 1.14 1.91 8.64
C GLY A 114 0.67 0.57 8.06
N ILE A 115 0.94 -0.55 8.74
CA ILE A 115 0.41 -1.86 8.34
C ILE A 115 -1.12 -1.88 8.40
N ALA A 116 -1.74 -1.40 9.49
CA ALA A 116 -3.19 -1.38 9.62
C ALA A 116 -3.85 -0.56 8.51
N ASN A 117 -3.29 0.61 8.19
CA ASN A 117 -3.75 1.43 7.08
C ASN A 117 -3.55 0.74 5.71
N ALA A 118 -2.39 0.14 5.48
CA ALA A 118 -2.11 -0.59 4.25
C ALA A 118 -3.13 -1.73 4.04
N VAL A 119 -3.40 -2.54 5.06
CA VAL A 119 -4.39 -3.63 4.97
C VAL A 119 -5.78 -3.09 4.67
N LYS A 120 -6.20 -1.99 5.29
CA LYS A 120 -7.48 -1.33 5.00
C LYS A 120 -7.59 -0.95 3.52
N GLU A 121 -6.58 -0.29 2.98
CA GLU A 121 -6.54 0.15 1.59
C GLU A 121 -6.48 -1.04 0.62
N PHE A 122 -5.73 -2.08 0.95
CA PHE A 122 -5.69 -3.33 0.18
C PHE A 122 -7.05 -4.03 0.13
N CYS A 123 -7.76 -4.13 1.27
CA CYS A 123 -9.09 -4.72 1.29
C CYS A 123 -10.07 -3.91 0.42
N SER A 124 -9.96 -2.58 0.43
CA SER A 124 -10.76 -1.71 -0.43
C SER A 124 -10.47 -1.98 -1.92
N ALA A 125 -9.20 -2.09 -2.28
CA ALA A 125 -8.79 -2.37 -3.66
C ALA A 125 -9.19 -3.79 -4.10
N GLU A 126 -9.02 -4.80 -3.24
CA GLU A 126 -9.38 -6.20 -3.53
C GLU A 126 -10.89 -6.36 -3.78
N THR A 127 -11.72 -5.60 -3.07
CA THR A 127 -13.18 -5.64 -3.24
C THR A 127 -13.71 -4.74 -4.35
N CYS A 128 -12.85 -3.97 -5.03
CA CYS A 128 -13.23 -3.20 -6.21
C CYS A 128 -13.74 -4.17 -7.30
N PRO A 129 -15.00 -4.06 -7.76
CA PRO A 129 -15.60 -5.02 -8.69
C PRO A 129 -15.02 -4.93 -10.10
N LEU A 130 -14.33 -3.83 -10.40
CA LEU A 130 -13.79 -3.56 -11.72
C LEU A 130 -12.39 -4.17 -11.87
N THR A 131 -12.12 -4.74 -13.03
CA THR A 131 -10.80 -5.15 -13.50
C THR A 131 -10.43 -4.31 -14.71
N LEU A 132 -9.15 -4.01 -14.89
CA LEU A 132 -8.68 -3.27 -16.07
C LEU A 132 -8.68 -4.18 -17.29
N THR A 133 -9.83 -4.37 -17.91
CA THR A 133 -9.99 -5.18 -19.13
C THR A 133 -9.76 -4.39 -20.42
N GLY A 134 -9.65 -3.06 -20.32
CA GLY A 134 -9.47 -2.16 -21.47
C GLY A 134 -10.79 -1.69 -22.12
N ASP A 135 -11.91 -2.32 -21.77
CA ASP A 135 -13.25 -2.00 -22.30
C ASP A 135 -14.14 -1.28 -21.29
N GLU A 136 -13.58 -0.91 -20.15
CA GLU A 136 -14.30 -0.16 -19.13
C GLU A 136 -14.68 1.22 -19.66
N GLY A 137 -15.94 1.56 -19.48
CA GLY A 137 -16.47 2.86 -19.86
C GLY A 137 -15.83 4.00 -19.06
N TYR A 138 -16.43 5.17 -19.12
CA TYR A 138 -16.00 6.29 -18.29
C TYR A 138 -16.42 6.09 -16.84
N LEU A 139 -15.45 6.19 -15.93
CA LEU A 139 -15.57 5.99 -14.47
C LEU A 139 -15.43 7.32 -13.73
N ASP A 140 -16.06 7.45 -12.57
CA ASP A 140 -15.80 8.57 -11.66
C ASP A 140 -14.38 8.49 -11.08
N PHE A 141 -13.86 9.62 -10.63
CA PHE A 141 -12.46 9.70 -10.19
C PHE A 141 -12.15 8.86 -8.94
N LYS A 142 -13.12 8.69 -8.04
CA LYS A 142 -12.98 7.83 -6.87
C LYS A 142 -12.76 6.37 -7.26
N THR A 143 -13.52 5.91 -8.24
CA THR A 143 -13.34 4.58 -8.83
C THR A 143 -11.99 4.46 -9.53
N VAL A 144 -11.54 5.52 -10.22
CA VAL A 144 -10.20 5.61 -10.82
C VAL A 144 -9.10 5.42 -9.76
N CYS A 145 -9.19 6.09 -8.61
CA CYS A 145 -8.23 5.95 -7.52
C CYS A 145 -8.22 4.51 -6.97
N SER A 146 -9.37 3.88 -6.80
CA SER A 146 -9.48 2.49 -6.34
C SER A 146 -8.85 1.50 -7.34
N LEU A 147 -9.08 1.68 -8.63
CA LEU A 147 -8.45 0.89 -9.69
C LEU A 147 -6.94 1.10 -9.76
N PHE A 148 -6.49 2.32 -9.55
CA PHE A 148 -5.07 2.65 -9.49
C PHE A 148 -4.36 1.89 -8.37
N LYS A 149 -4.93 1.87 -7.16
CA LYS A 149 -4.43 1.10 -6.02
C LYS A 149 -4.41 -0.40 -6.34
N LYS A 150 -5.51 -0.95 -6.87
CA LYS A 150 -5.61 -2.36 -7.27
C LYS A 150 -4.55 -2.74 -8.30
N THR A 151 -4.36 -1.91 -9.30
CA THR A 151 -3.33 -2.12 -10.33
C THR A 151 -1.93 -2.14 -9.72
N ALA A 152 -1.64 -1.23 -8.79
CA ALA A 152 -0.36 -1.20 -8.09
C ALA A 152 -0.09 -2.50 -7.32
N MET A 153 -1.12 -3.05 -6.69
CA MET A 153 -1.03 -4.33 -5.97
C MET A 153 -0.81 -5.52 -6.91
N GLU A 154 -1.47 -5.52 -8.08
CA GLU A 154 -1.40 -6.64 -9.03
C GLU A 154 -0.10 -6.65 -9.83
N MET A 155 0.34 -5.47 -10.26
CA MET A 155 1.50 -5.35 -11.14
C MET A 155 2.81 -5.34 -10.37
N GLY A 156 2.84 -4.68 -9.21
CA GLY A 156 4.08 -4.37 -8.52
C GLY A 156 5.03 -3.51 -9.36
N GLY A 157 6.03 -2.88 -8.73
CA GLY A 157 7.07 -2.18 -9.47
C GLY A 157 6.62 -0.89 -10.17
N ASP A 158 7.17 -0.65 -11.35
CA ASP A 158 7.03 0.61 -12.08
C ASP A 158 5.97 0.50 -13.17
N PHE A 159 5.04 1.44 -13.19
CA PHE A 159 4.00 1.52 -14.22
C PHE A 159 3.51 2.95 -14.44
N LEU A 160 2.88 3.16 -15.59
CA LEU A 160 2.21 4.40 -15.98
C LEU A 160 0.71 4.16 -16.08
N VAL A 161 -0.08 5.02 -15.44
CA VAL A 161 -1.52 5.08 -15.62
C VAL A 161 -1.86 6.29 -16.49
N GLU A 162 -2.69 6.08 -17.49
CA GLU A 162 -3.24 7.13 -18.34
C GLU A 162 -4.76 7.11 -18.24
N CYS A 163 -5.35 8.22 -17.82
CA CYS A 163 -6.79 8.43 -17.74
C CYS A 163 -7.20 9.50 -18.73
N THR A 164 -8.18 9.21 -19.57
CA THR A 164 -8.71 10.18 -20.55
C THR A 164 -10.17 10.46 -20.23
N SER A 165 -10.53 11.73 -20.03
CA SER A 165 -11.91 12.15 -19.79
C SER A 165 -12.70 12.34 -21.09
N GLU A 166 -14.02 12.47 -20.97
CA GLU A 166 -14.93 12.66 -22.10
C GLU A 166 -14.64 13.95 -22.89
N ASP A 167 -14.14 14.98 -22.24
CA ASP A 167 -13.78 16.25 -22.88
C ASP A 167 -12.36 16.26 -23.48
N GLY A 168 -11.65 15.15 -23.39
CA GLY A 168 -10.28 15.02 -23.92
C GLY A 168 -9.17 15.44 -22.95
N THR A 169 -9.48 15.77 -21.69
CA THR A 169 -8.43 15.96 -20.66
C THR A 169 -7.72 14.63 -20.42
N VAL A 170 -6.39 14.63 -20.41
CA VAL A 170 -5.58 13.45 -20.13
C VAL A 170 -4.83 13.65 -18.81
N LEU A 171 -4.97 12.68 -17.92
CA LEU A 171 -4.22 12.60 -16.67
C LEU A 171 -3.27 11.40 -16.76
N LYS A 172 -1.99 11.63 -16.50
CA LYS A 172 -0.98 10.57 -16.44
C LYS A 172 -0.37 10.53 -15.06
N GLY A 173 -0.33 9.34 -14.48
CA GLY A 173 0.35 9.08 -13.20
C GLY A 173 1.49 8.11 -13.41
N ARG A 174 2.69 8.46 -12.93
CA ARG A 174 3.85 7.56 -12.94
C ARG A 174 4.07 7.02 -11.54
N VAL A 175 4.11 5.69 -11.44
CA VAL A 175 4.47 4.99 -10.21
C VAL A 175 5.88 4.45 -10.32
N HIS A 176 6.66 4.64 -9.26
CA HIS A 176 8.00 4.12 -9.08
C HIS A 176 8.18 3.64 -7.65
N GLU A 177 8.64 2.41 -7.48
CA GLU A 177 8.85 1.78 -6.16
C GLU A 177 7.65 1.94 -5.18
N GLY A 178 6.43 1.75 -5.69
CA GLY A 178 5.20 1.84 -4.89
C GLY A 178 4.75 3.27 -4.53
N ASN A 179 5.42 4.30 -5.06
CA ASN A 179 5.06 5.70 -4.88
C ASN A 179 4.59 6.33 -6.19
N LEU A 180 3.56 7.18 -6.10
CA LEU A 180 3.21 8.10 -7.18
C LEU A 180 4.22 9.23 -7.19
N VAL A 181 5.09 9.25 -8.22
CA VAL A 181 6.21 10.21 -8.29
C VAL A 181 5.95 11.39 -9.22
N GLU A 182 5.01 11.25 -10.14
CA GLU A 182 4.67 12.32 -11.08
C GLU A 182 3.20 12.20 -11.51
N VAL A 183 2.52 13.34 -11.54
CA VAL A 183 1.19 13.49 -12.13
C VAL A 183 1.24 14.57 -13.19
N GLU A 184 0.78 14.25 -14.37
CA GLU A 184 0.69 15.17 -15.51
C GLU A 184 -0.77 15.30 -15.93
N VAL A 185 -1.25 16.55 -16.03
CA VAL A 185 -2.58 16.87 -16.56
C VAL A 185 -2.39 17.64 -17.86
N ILE A 186 -3.04 17.16 -18.91
CA ILE A 186 -3.04 17.79 -20.23
C ILE A 186 -4.50 18.15 -20.55
N GLU A 187 -4.78 19.45 -20.61
CA GLU A 187 -6.10 19.96 -20.97
C GLU A 187 -6.35 19.85 -22.49
N PRO A 188 -7.60 19.86 -22.96
CA PRO A 188 -7.93 19.88 -24.40
C PRO A 188 -7.32 21.07 -25.14
N SER A 189 -7.07 22.17 -24.44
CA SER A 189 -6.36 23.37 -24.94
C SER A 189 -4.90 23.13 -25.27
N GLY A 190 -4.34 21.98 -24.85
CA GLY A 190 -2.90 21.68 -24.93
C GLY A 190 -2.11 22.19 -23.72
N ARG A 191 -2.75 22.86 -22.76
CA ARG A 191 -2.10 23.28 -21.51
C ARG A 191 -1.70 22.06 -20.71
N LYS A 192 -0.42 22.03 -20.31
CA LYS A 192 0.16 20.95 -19.55
C LYS A 192 0.53 21.43 -18.13
N THR A 193 0.09 20.70 -17.13
CA THR A 193 0.48 20.90 -15.73
C THR A 193 1.14 19.62 -15.23
N THR A 194 2.32 19.71 -14.65
CA THR A 194 3.05 18.56 -14.10
C THR A 194 3.34 18.82 -12.64
N VAL A 195 2.96 17.87 -11.78
CA VAL A 195 3.24 17.88 -10.36
C VAL A 195 4.15 16.70 -10.05
N ARG A 196 5.30 16.97 -9.45
CA ARG A 196 6.17 15.93 -8.89
C ARG A 196 5.83 15.72 -7.43
N THR A 197 5.77 14.49 -7.03
CA THR A 197 5.33 14.08 -5.69
C THR A 197 6.09 12.81 -5.26
N GLU A 198 5.90 12.38 -4.05
CA GLU A 198 6.41 11.11 -3.54
C GLU A 198 5.35 10.59 -2.55
N ILE A 199 4.20 10.23 -3.09
CA ILE A 199 3.04 9.79 -2.31
C ILE A 199 2.90 8.28 -2.45
N PRO A 200 2.86 7.51 -1.33
CA PRO A 200 2.56 6.10 -1.38
C PRO A 200 1.27 5.84 -2.17
N VAL A 201 1.30 4.90 -3.11
CA VAL A 201 0.14 4.62 -3.99
C VAL A 201 -1.12 4.34 -3.19
N LEU A 202 -1.00 3.70 -2.02
CA LEU A 202 -2.13 3.38 -1.16
C LEU A 202 -2.78 4.62 -0.51
N GLU A 203 -2.05 5.73 -0.44
CA GLU A 203 -2.55 7.00 0.09
C GLU A 203 -3.15 7.90 -1.00
N VAL A 204 -3.11 7.46 -2.26
CA VAL A 204 -3.70 8.19 -3.38
C VAL A 204 -5.22 8.14 -3.28
N ASP A 205 -5.84 9.29 -3.10
CA ASP A 205 -7.29 9.46 -3.04
C ASP A 205 -7.74 10.72 -3.79
N GLU A 206 -9.04 10.97 -3.83
CA GLU A 206 -9.61 12.14 -4.51
C GLU A 206 -9.21 13.47 -3.87
N ASP A 207 -8.93 13.48 -2.55
CA ASP A 207 -8.57 14.70 -1.82
C ASP A 207 -7.19 15.24 -2.22
N LEU A 208 -6.28 14.38 -2.68
CA LEU A 208 -4.96 14.78 -3.19
C LEU A 208 -5.07 15.61 -4.47
N PHE A 209 -6.17 15.49 -5.18
CA PHE A 209 -6.37 16.09 -6.49
C PHE A 209 -7.47 17.15 -6.52
N LYS A 210 -7.98 17.56 -5.35
CA LYS A 210 -9.10 18.51 -5.23
C LYS A 210 -8.92 19.85 -5.97
N ASP A 211 -7.68 20.25 -6.22
CA ASP A 211 -7.33 21.46 -6.96
C ASP A 211 -7.30 21.25 -8.48
N LEU A 212 -7.52 20.01 -8.95
CA LEU A 212 -7.61 19.68 -10.36
C LEU A 212 -9.10 19.57 -10.78
N PRO A 213 -9.47 19.87 -12.03
CA PRO A 213 -10.85 19.77 -12.52
C PRO A 213 -11.27 18.31 -12.72
N LEU A 214 -11.38 17.54 -11.63
CA LEU A 214 -11.57 16.09 -11.64
C LEU A 214 -13.04 15.65 -11.44
N GLU A 215 -14.01 16.56 -11.47
CA GLU A 215 -15.45 16.23 -11.48
C GLU A 215 -15.91 15.47 -12.74
N LYS A 216 -14.95 15.03 -13.55
CA LYS A 216 -15.15 14.36 -14.84
C LYS A 216 -15.09 12.84 -14.68
N ARG A 217 -15.63 12.17 -15.68
CA ARG A 217 -15.50 10.73 -15.82
C ARG A 217 -14.33 10.39 -16.73
N PHE A 218 -13.59 9.32 -16.39
CA PHE A 218 -12.34 8.94 -17.05
C PHE A 218 -12.37 7.51 -17.54
N ARG A 219 -11.72 7.25 -18.67
CA ARG A 219 -11.25 5.92 -19.10
C ARG A 219 -9.82 5.72 -18.63
N ILE A 220 -9.52 4.54 -18.13
CA ILE A 220 -8.17 4.20 -17.62
C ILE A 220 -7.47 3.27 -18.59
N ARG A 221 -6.16 3.51 -18.76
CA ARG A 221 -5.22 2.58 -19.38
C ARG A 221 -3.97 2.49 -18.53
N VAL A 222 -3.44 1.27 -18.38
CA VAL A 222 -2.19 1.03 -17.67
C VAL A 222 -1.15 0.48 -18.63
N LYS A 223 0.06 1.01 -18.53
CA LYS A 223 1.22 0.57 -19.33
C LYS A 223 2.35 0.19 -18.35
N ARG A 224 2.93 -0.99 -18.52
CA ARG A 224 4.21 -1.32 -17.86
C ARG A 224 5.30 -0.49 -18.50
N ASN A 225 6.19 0.05 -17.64
CA ASN A 225 7.43 0.66 -18.11
C ASN A 225 8.44 -0.43 -18.50
#